data_759a6cc34e60ee45c8092b1da33981bf
#
_entry.id   759a6cc34e60ee45c8092b1da33981bf
#
_cell.length_a   1.000
_cell.length_b   1.000
_cell.length_c   1.000
_cell.angle_alpha   90.00
_cell.angle_beta   90.00
_cell.angle_gamma   90.00
#
_symmetry.space_group_name_H-M   'P 1'
#
loop_
_entity.id
_entity.type
_entity.pdbx_description
1 polymer ?
#
loop_
_entity_poly.entity_id
_entity_poly.type
_entity_poly.pdbx_seq_one_letter_code
_entity_poly.pdbx_strand_id
1 'polypeptide(L)'
;MKNEILLKRLTEIYKLMDTDTITNIEWALKKNAGAVGTGMLPFEFAALIQDVQNEIRQDAAKASGKGEQRKALQRILKAAIGTNHEHLLQYPVVQDGKQYFCSGFHMAVLHEPMDWVSHPDNPEYPDMKRLIVKHTQPIELPDPAALKAYIKIQKARKNKRIIYSYGNLVFNAQFLLDILEALPGAVAYHDGNKYHGLYLEAESGTGLLLPCRPEPGDEIPTVLN
;
A
#
# COMPACT_ATOMS: atom_id res chain seq x y z
N MET A 1 -5.89 -24.07 -3.10
CA MET A 1 -5.97 -25.45 -2.53
C MET A 1 -4.72 -25.87 -1.77
N LYS A 2 -3.48 -25.88 -2.34
CA LYS A 2 -2.27 -26.24 -1.56
C LYS A 2 -1.99 -25.24 -0.42
N ASN A 3 -2.09 -23.94 -0.68
CA ASN A 3 -1.82 -22.88 0.30
C ASN A 3 -2.87 -22.82 1.42
N GLU A 4 -4.13 -23.13 1.14
CA GLU A 4 -5.19 -23.21 2.17
C GLU A 4 -4.94 -24.35 3.16
N ILE A 5 -4.50 -25.50 2.66
CA ILE A 5 -4.12 -26.63 3.52
C ILE A 5 -2.89 -26.28 4.37
N LEU A 6 -1.90 -25.63 3.77
CA LEU A 6 -0.71 -25.17 4.47
C LEU A 6 -1.08 -24.14 5.55
N LEU A 7 -1.92 -23.16 5.22
CA LEU A 7 -2.38 -22.15 6.17
C LEU A 7 -3.09 -22.79 7.37
N LYS A 8 -3.99 -23.75 7.11
CA LYS A 8 -4.69 -24.47 8.19
C LYS A 8 -3.71 -25.17 9.12
N ARG A 9 -2.72 -25.88 8.57
CA ARG A 9 -1.69 -26.58 9.36
C ARG A 9 -0.81 -25.62 10.16
N LEU A 10 -0.36 -24.54 9.53
CA LEU A 10 0.44 -23.52 10.21
C LEU A 10 -0.33 -22.85 11.35
N THR A 11 -1.62 -22.56 11.13
CA THR A 11 -2.48 -21.98 12.17
C THR A 11 -2.71 -22.96 13.32
N GLU A 12 -2.87 -24.26 13.03
CA GLU A 12 -2.99 -25.32 14.05
C GLU A 12 -1.70 -25.41 14.88
N ILE A 13 -0.53 -25.44 14.23
CA ILE A 13 0.77 -25.46 14.91
C ILE A 13 0.93 -24.21 15.80
N TYR A 14 0.62 -23.02 15.27
CA TYR A 14 0.74 -21.76 16.02
C TYR A 14 -0.13 -21.74 17.28
N LYS A 15 -1.36 -22.28 17.20
CA LYS A 15 -2.25 -22.40 18.35
C LYS A 15 -1.76 -23.38 19.43
N LEU A 16 -0.94 -24.35 19.05
CA LEU A 16 -0.33 -25.31 20.00
C LEU A 16 0.95 -24.75 20.65
N MET A 17 1.48 -23.64 20.12
CA MET A 17 2.66 -22.96 20.68
C MET A 17 2.22 -22.02 21.79
N ASP A 18 1.95 -22.55 22.98
CA ASP A 18 1.76 -21.71 24.15
C ASP A 18 3.11 -21.09 24.62
N THR A 19 3.02 -20.03 25.42
CA THR A 19 4.19 -19.28 25.88
C THR A 19 5.19 -20.14 26.65
N ASP A 20 4.71 -21.10 27.42
CA ASP A 20 5.55 -21.96 28.27
C ASP A 20 6.28 -23.01 27.43
N THR A 21 5.59 -23.60 26.44
CA THR A 21 6.18 -24.52 25.46
C THR A 21 7.26 -23.84 24.62
N ILE A 22 7.03 -22.60 24.17
CA ILE A 22 8.00 -21.80 23.42
C ILE A 22 9.23 -21.52 24.28
N THR A 23 9.04 -21.07 25.51
CA THR A 23 10.13 -20.77 26.45
C THR A 23 10.97 -22.02 26.73
N ASN A 24 10.34 -23.18 26.88
CA ASN A 24 11.04 -24.45 27.10
C ASN A 24 11.84 -24.89 25.86
N ILE A 25 11.27 -24.74 24.66
CA ILE A 25 11.97 -25.04 23.40
C ILE A 25 13.16 -24.07 23.22
N GLU A 26 12.99 -22.80 23.45
CA GLU A 26 14.06 -21.79 23.39
C GLU A 26 15.18 -22.11 24.36
N TRP A 27 14.86 -22.49 25.60
CA TRP A 27 15.85 -22.87 26.60
C TRP A 27 16.63 -24.13 26.19
N ALA A 28 15.93 -25.15 25.65
CA ALA A 28 16.54 -26.38 25.19
C ALA A 28 17.46 -26.14 23.98
N LEU A 29 17.07 -25.31 23.04
CA LEU A 29 17.86 -24.96 21.87
C LEU A 29 19.09 -24.10 22.25
N LYS A 30 18.93 -23.13 23.14
CA LYS A 30 20.07 -22.32 23.68
C LYS A 30 21.10 -23.17 24.39
N LYS A 31 20.65 -24.17 25.14
CA LYS A 31 21.53 -25.08 25.86
C LYS A 31 22.32 -26.00 24.94
N ASN A 32 21.76 -26.41 23.81
CA ASN A 32 22.35 -27.42 22.93
C ASN A 32 23.04 -26.85 21.69
N ALA A 33 22.72 -25.64 21.25
CA ALA A 33 23.16 -25.08 19.97
C ALA A 33 24.04 -23.83 20.06
N GLY A 34 24.43 -23.41 21.27
CA GLY A 34 25.32 -22.26 21.44
C GLY A 34 24.79 -21.01 20.72
N ALA A 35 23.90 -20.28 21.35
CA ALA A 35 23.51 -18.92 20.97
C ALA A 35 22.79 -18.74 19.60
N VAL A 36 22.01 -19.69 19.15
CA VAL A 36 21.01 -19.39 18.13
C VAL A 36 19.83 -18.69 18.84
N GLY A 37 19.59 -17.42 18.48
CA GLY A 37 18.49 -16.64 19.04
C GLY A 37 17.14 -17.24 18.64
N THR A 38 16.56 -18.01 19.53
CA THR A 38 15.29 -18.73 19.31
C THR A 38 14.06 -17.94 19.76
N GLY A 39 14.24 -16.77 20.38
CA GLY A 39 13.16 -15.88 20.78
C GLY A 39 12.32 -15.30 19.64
N MET A 40 12.67 -15.60 18.40
CA MET A 40 11.96 -15.14 17.20
C MET A 40 10.98 -16.18 16.63
N LEU A 41 11.01 -17.43 17.07
CA LEU A 41 10.22 -18.50 16.46
C LEU A 41 8.70 -18.21 16.36
N PRO A 42 8.04 -17.67 17.38
CA PRO A 42 6.62 -17.31 17.27
C PRO A 42 6.37 -16.20 16.27
N PHE A 43 7.26 -15.21 16.21
CA PHE A 43 7.15 -14.09 15.25
C PHE A 43 7.41 -14.56 13.82
N GLU A 44 8.34 -15.48 13.61
CA GLU A 44 8.61 -16.09 12.30
C GLU A 44 7.44 -16.93 11.82
N PHE A 45 6.78 -17.71 12.70
CA PHE A 45 5.56 -18.42 12.36
C PHE A 45 4.39 -17.49 12.06
N ALA A 46 4.21 -16.42 12.83
CA ALA A 46 3.17 -15.43 12.58
C ALA A 46 3.40 -14.73 11.23
N ALA A 47 4.65 -14.38 10.91
CA ALA A 47 5.02 -13.80 9.63
C ALA A 47 4.74 -14.77 8.47
N LEU A 48 5.11 -16.05 8.61
CA LEU A 48 4.85 -17.07 7.60
C LEU A 48 3.34 -17.27 7.36
N ILE A 49 2.54 -17.31 8.43
CA ILE A 49 1.08 -17.38 8.33
C ILE A 49 0.53 -16.16 7.56
N GLN A 50 1.01 -14.95 7.87
CA GLN A 50 0.65 -13.73 7.17
C GLN A 50 1.01 -13.77 5.69
N ASP A 51 2.20 -14.26 5.37
CA ASP A 51 2.66 -14.39 3.97
C ASP A 51 1.77 -15.34 3.19
N VAL A 52 1.47 -16.52 3.73
CA VAL A 52 0.57 -17.48 3.08
C VAL A 52 -0.85 -16.92 2.94
N GLN A 53 -1.37 -16.21 3.94
CA GLN A 53 -2.65 -15.51 3.85
C GLN A 53 -2.65 -14.46 2.74
N ASN A 54 -1.58 -13.68 2.62
CA ASN A 54 -1.44 -12.67 1.58
C ASN A 54 -1.38 -13.30 0.18
N GLU A 55 -0.70 -14.44 0.01
CA GLU A 55 -0.68 -15.18 -1.25
C GLU A 55 -2.09 -15.67 -1.63
N ILE A 56 -2.82 -16.28 -0.70
CA ILE A 56 -4.20 -16.74 -0.92
C ILE A 56 -5.09 -15.57 -1.36
N ARG A 57 -5.03 -14.44 -0.65
CA ARG A 57 -5.79 -13.23 -1.00
C ARG A 57 -5.39 -12.66 -2.35
N GLN A 58 -4.09 -12.70 -2.68
CA GLN A 58 -3.59 -12.23 -3.97
C GLN A 58 -4.09 -13.13 -5.12
N ASP A 59 -4.14 -14.43 -4.92
CA ASP A 59 -4.63 -15.38 -5.93
C ASP A 59 -6.15 -15.25 -6.11
N ALA A 60 -6.91 -15.05 -5.03
CA ALA A 60 -8.33 -14.74 -5.08
C ALA A 60 -8.60 -13.41 -5.82
N ALA A 61 -7.79 -12.40 -5.56
CA ALA A 61 -7.90 -11.11 -6.27
C ALA A 61 -7.58 -11.24 -7.76
N LYS A 62 -6.56 -12.03 -8.13
CA LYS A 62 -6.28 -12.33 -9.55
C LYS A 62 -7.44 -13.05 -10.23
N ALA A 63 -8.01 -14.05 -9.57
CA ALA A 63 -9.15 -14.81 -10.09
C ALA A 63 -10.40 -13.93 -10.32
N SER A 64 -10.60 -12.91 -9.47
CA SER A 64 -11.68 -11.92 -9.60
C SER A 64 -11.35 -10.72 -10.50
N GLY A 65 -10.19 -10.71 -11.18
CA GLY A 65 -9.75 -9.58 -12.00
C GLY A 65 -9.22 -8.37 -11.22
N LYS A 66 -9.17 -8.42 -9.89
CA LYS A 66 -8.70 -7.32 -9.00
C LYS A 66 -7.21 -7.44 -8.61
N GLY A 67 -6.44 -8.29 -9.29
CA GLY A 67 -5.04 -8.57 -8.91
C GLY A 67 -4.12 -7.35 -8.99
N GLU A 68 -4.23 -6.53 -10.03
CA GLU A 68 -3.42 -5.30 -10.17
C GLU A 68 -3.87 -4.23 -9.18
N GLN A 69 -5.19 -4.07 -8.97
CA GLN A 69 -5.74 -3.19 -7.95
C GLN A 69 -5.15 -3.51 -6.56
N ARG A 70 -5.17 -4.79 -6.17
CA ARG A 70 -4.61 -5.23 -4.88
C ARG A 70 -3.11 -4.94 -4.77
N LYS A 71 -2.33 -5.17 -5.83
CA LYS A 71 -0.90 -4.83 -5.85
C LYS A 71 -0.67 -3.32 -5.68
N ALA A 72 -1.47 -2.50 -6.34
CA ALA A 72 -1.40 -1.06 -6.22
C ALA A 72 -1.66 -0.59 -4.78
N LEU A 73 -2.73 -1.08 -4.15
CA LEU A 73 -3.05 -0.81 -2.75
C LEU A 73 -1.93 -1.24 -1.80
N GLN A 74 -1.29 -2.38 -2.07
CA GLN A 74 -0.13 -2.84 -1.29
C GLN A 74 1.08 -1.90 -1.44
N ARG A 75 1.31 -1.31 -2.64
CA ARG A 75 2.37 -0.33 -2.83
C ARG A 75 2.09 0.97 -2.08
N ILE A 76 0.82 1.40 -2.01
CA ILE A 76 0.42 2.55 -1.20
C ILE A 76 0.82 2.34 0.25
N LEU A 77 0.46 1.22 0.86
CA LEU A 77 0.83 0.91 2.25
C LEU A 77 2.35 0.80 2.44
N LYS A 78 3.05 0.16 1.50
CA LYS A 78 4.52 0.06 1.56
C LYS A 78 5.23 1.40 1.49
N ALA A 79 4.65 2.40 0.84
CA ALA A 79 5.22 3.74 0.77
C ALA A 79 5.16 4.50 2.11
N ALA A 80 4.41 4.01 3.11
CA ALA A 80 4.43 4.52 4.47
C ALA A 80 5.66 4.07 5.28
N ILE A 81 6.34 2.99 4.85
CA ILE A 81 7.50 2.43 5.54
C ILE A 81 8.65 3.45 5.54
N GLY A 82 9.24 3.66 6.70
CA GLY A 82 10.29 4.66 6.92
C GLY A 82 9.77 6.09 7.16
N THR A 83 8.46 6.29 7.18
CA THR A 83 7.85 7.57 7.60
C THR A 83 7.62 7.60 9.11
N ASN A 84 7.44 8.80 9.67
CA ASN A 84 7.11 8.96 11.10
C ASN A 84 5.75 8.34 11.49
N HIS A 85 4.92 7.98 10.52
CA HIS A 85 3.58 7.41 10.70
C HIS A 85 3.50 5.95 10.26
N GLU A 86 4.63 5.29 10.04
CA GLU A 86 4.69 3.89 9.56
C GLU A 86 3.83 2.96 10.42
N HIS A 87 3.94 3.06 11.74
CA HIS A 87 3.20 2.22 12.69
C HIS A 87 1.68 2.33 12.56
N LEU A 88 1.17 3.45 12.03
CA LEU A 88 -0.27 3.65 11.79
C LEU A 88 -0.66 3.26 10.36
N LEU A 89 0.15 3.64 9.36
CA LEU A 89 -0.24 3.63 7.96
C LEU A 89 0.14 2.34 7.19
N GLN A 90 0.89 1.43 7.80
CA GLN A 90 1.25 0.15 7.16
C GLN A 90 0.07 -0.83 6.97
N TYR A 91 -1.07 -0.54 7.59
CA TYR A 91 -2.31 -1.30 7.46
C TYR A 91 -3.45 -0.40 6.98
N PRO A 92 -4.42 -0.94 6.21
CA PRO A 92 -5.60 -0.19 5.88
C PRO A 92 -6.52 -0.06 7.09
N VAL A 93 -7.29 1.00 7.14
CA VAL A 93 -8.31 1.21 8.17
C VAL A 93 -9.70 1.25 7.54
N VAL A 94 -10.70 0.73 8.25
CA VAL A 94 -12.11 0.84 7.85
C VAL A 94 -12.79 1.88 8.72
N GLN A 95 -13.30 2.95 8.09
CA GLN A 95 -14.09 3.99 8.74
C GLN A 95 -15.37 4.21 7.94
N ASP A 96 -16.54 4.19 8.59
CA ASP A 96 -17.85 4.35 7.97
C ASP A 96 -18.10 3.45 6.75
N GLY A 97 -17.73 2.19 6.85
CA GLY A 97 -17.90 1.20 5.79
C GLY A 97 -16.97 1.35 4.60
N LYS A 98 -16.06 2.32 4.58
CA LYS A 98 -15.04 2.53 3.56
C LYS A 98 -13.67 2.11 4.05
N GLN A 99 -12.84 1.61 3.13
CA GLN A 99 -11.49 1.15 3.48
C GLN A 99 -10.44 2.12 2.91
N TYR A 100 -9.58 2.62 3.80
CA TYR A 100 -8.58 3.64 3.52
C TYR A 100 -7.18 3.02 3.47
N PHE A 101 -6.48 3.23 2.36
CA PHE A 101 -5.08 2.89 2.16
C PHE A 101 -4.30 4.19 2.02
N CYS A 102 -3.44 4.51 2.98
CA CYS A 102 -2.75 5.79 3.05
C CYS A 102 -1.25 5.60 3.30
N SER A 103 -0.44 6.42 2.66
CA SER A 103 1.02 6.46 2.89
C SER A 103 1.50 7.75 3.56
N GLY A 104 0.58 8.71 3.78
CA GLY A 104 0.93 10.08 4.17
C GLY A 104 1.17 11.00 2.98
N PHE A 105 1.39 10.48 1.77
CA PHE A 105 1.60 11.26 0.54
C PHE A 105 0.52 11.02 -0.52
N HIS A 106 -0.03 9.83 -0.54
CA HIS A 106 -1.14 9.45 -1.40
C HIS A 106 -2.06 8.48 -0.69
N MET A 107 -3.32 8.47 -1.09
CA MET A 107 -4.36 7.67 -0.46
C MET A 107 -5.33 7.16 -1.52
N ALA A 108 -5.75 5.92 -1.36
CA ALA A 108 -6.91 5.35 -2.04
C ALA A 108 -7.95 4.93 -1.01
N VAL A 109 -9.22 5.25 -1.28
CA VAL A 109 -10.35 4.90 -0.43
C VAL A 109 -11.30 4.04 -1.24
N LEU A 110 -11.50 2.81 -0.84
CA LEU A 110 -12.47 1.92 -1.48
C LEU A 110 -13.85 2.11 -0.85
N HIS A 111 -14.88 2.22 -1.67
CA HIS A 111 -16.27 2.29 -1.22
C HIS A 111 -16.72 0.95 -0.64
N GLU A 112 -16.23 -0.16 -1.20
CA GLU A 112 -16.46 -1.51 -0.71
C GLU A 112 -15.13 -2.08 -0.19
N PRO A 113 -15.04 -2.44 1.11
CA PRO A 113 -13.84 -3.02 1.67
C PRO A 113 -13.45 -4.33 0.98
N MET A 114 -12.17 -4.48 0.68
CA MET A 114 -11.57 -5.75 0.25
C MET A 114 -11.11 -6.55 1.47
N ASP A 115 -11.03 -7.88 1.33
CA ASP A 115 -10.38 -8.70 2.34
C ASP A 115 -8.89 -8.34 2.47
N TRP A 116 -8.54 -7.77 3.62
CA TRP A 116 -7.20 -7.31 3.95
C TRP A 116 -6.87 -7.59 5.42
N VAL A 117 -5.58 -7.73 5.71
CA VAL A 117 -5.13 -7.82 7.10
C VAL A 117 -5.31 -6.44 7.74
N SER A 118 -6.11 -6.36 8.80
CA SER A 118 -6.26 -5.15 9.61
C SER A 118 -5.20 -5.10 10.71
N HIS A 119 -4.98 -3.92 11.24
CA HIS A 119 -4.10 -3.75 12.40
C HIS A 119 -4.69 -4.50 13.61
N PRO A 120 -3.88 -5.31 14.32
CA PRO A 120 -4.39 -6.12 15.44
C PRO A 120 -4.88 -5.30 16.63
N ASP A 121 -4.29 -4.15 16.93
CA ASP A 121 -4.47 -3.41 18.16
C ASP A 121 -5.32 -2.13 18.02
N ASN A 122 -6.11 -2.01 16.96
CA ASN A 122 -7.01 -0.88 16.72
C ASN A 122 -6.44 0.48 17.17
N PRO A 123 -5.30 0.95 16.64
CA PRO A 123 -4.71 2.22 17.02
C PRO A 123 -5.68 3.36 16.72
N GLU A 124 -5.57 4.47 17.44
CA GLU A 124 -6.32 5.68 17.13
C GLU A 124 -5.87 6.26 15.79
N TYR A 125 -6.53 5.88 14.72
CA TYR A 125 -6.33 6.50 13.42
C TYR A 125 -6.96 7.89 13.40
N PRO A 126 -6.31 8.84 12.72
CA PRO A 126 -6.94 10.13 12.46
C PRO A 126 -8.22 9.94 11.65
N ASP A 127 -9.14 10.91 11.74
CA ASP A 127 -10.31 10.93 10.87
C ASP A 127 -9.88 11.17 9.42
N MET A 128 -9.78 10.07 8.66
CA MET A 128 -9.25 10.06 7.30
C MET A 128 -10.13 10.85 6.32
N LYS A 129 -11.41 11.04 6.63
CA LYS A 129 -12.32 11.84 5.80
C LYS A 129 -11.91 13.30 5.73
N ARG A 130 -11.35 13.84 6.82
CA ARG A 130 -10.92 15.25 6.87
C ARG A 130 -9.75 15.54 5.95
N LEU A 131 -9.03 14.52 5.49
CA LEU A 131 -7.92 14.68 4.55
C LEU A 131 -8.40 14.85 3.11
N ILE A 132 -9.65 14.45 2.81
CA ILE A 132 -10.18 14.48 1.45
C ILE A 132 -10.77 15.84 1.17
N VAL A 133 -10.05 16.64 0.38
CA VAL A 133 -10.55 17.89 -0.15
C VAL A 133 -11.01 17.66 -1.59
N LYS A 134 -12.31 17.81 -1.82
CA LYS A 134 -12.91 17.65 -3.15
C LYS A 134 -12.67 18.89 -3.99
N HIS A 135 -12.25 18.67 -5.24
CA HIS A 135 -12.18 19.69 -6.29
C HIS A 135 -13.21 19.35 -7.37
N THR A 136 -13.61 20.33 -8.15
CA THR A 136 -14.68 20.17 -9.16
C THR A 136 -14.19 20.41 -10.59
N GLN A 137 -13.01 21.00 -10.78
CA GLN A 137 -12.45 21.26 -12.09
C GLN A 137 -11.71 20.01 -12.58
N PRO A 138 -12.21 19.33 -13.63
CA PRO A 138 -11.56 18.13 -14.13
C PRO A 138 -10.23 18.48 -14.79
N ILE A 139 -9.26 17.58 -14.65
CA ILE A 139 -7.99 17.64 -15.36
C ILE A 139 -7.73 16.32 -16.09
N GLU A 140 -7.02 16.40 -17.19
CA GLU A 140 -6.63 15.23 -17.97
C GLU A 140 -5.43 14.53 -17.31
N LEU A 141 -5.54 13.21 -17.15
CA LEU A 141 -4.48 12.37 -16.62
C LEU A 141 -3.83 11.55 -17.72
N PRO A 142 -2.57 11.16 -17.56
CA PRO A 142 -1.91 10.24 -18.49
C PRO A 142 -2.58 8.86 -18.42
N ASP A 143 -2.57 8.16 -19.55
CA ASP A 143 -2.90 6.74 -19.56
C ASP A 143 -1.98 5.96 -18.61
N PRO A 144 -2.52 5.08 -17.74
CA PRO A 144 -1.72 4.30 -16.79
C PRO A 144 -0.62 3.47 -17.46
N ALA A 145 -0.84 2.95 -18.69
CA ALA A 145 0.17 2.19 -19.43
C ALA A 145 1.33 3.10 -19.89
N ALA A 146 1.02 4.30 -20.37
CA ALA A 146 2.02 5.30 -20.75
C ALA A 146 2.84 5.76 -19.53
N LEU A 147 2.18 6.03 -18.42
CA LEU A 147 2.83 6.41 -17.15
C LEU A 147 3.74 5.28 -16.63
N LYS A 148 3.29 4.03 -16.73
CA LYS A 148 4.08 2.85 -16.36
C LYS A 148 5.33 2.68 -17.22
N ALA A 149 5.21 2.89 -18.53
CA ALA A 149 6.32 2.86 -19.47
C ALA A 149 7.34 3.97 -19.14
N TYR A 150 6.86 5.19 -18.90
CA TYR A 150 7.70 6.31 -18.49
C TYR A 150 8.48 6.00 -17.20
N ILE A 151 7.81 5.51 -16.15
CA ILE A 151 8.46 5.14 -14.89
C ILE A 151 9.53 4.07 -15.12
N LYS A 152 9.26 3.07 -15.97
CA LYS A 152 10.24 2.02 -16.30
C LYS A 152 11.50 2.59 -16.95
N ILE A 153 11.35 3.53 -17.90
CA ILE A 153 12.47 4.20 -18.56
C ILE A 153 13.28 5.01 -17.54
N GLN A 154 12.63 5.79 -16.68
CA GLN A 154 13.31 6.61 -15.69
C GLN A 154 14.07 5.76 -14.65
N LYS A 155 13.49 4.64 -14.22
CA LYS A 155 14.19 3.66 -13.35
C LYS A 155 15.42 3.06 -14.03
N ALA A 156 15.36 2.75 -15.32
CA ALA A 156 16.51 2.25 -16.10
C ALA A 156 17.64 3.30 -16.18
N ARG A 157 17.30 4.59 -16.21
CA ARG A 157 18.25 5.71 -16.16
C ARG A 157 18.78 5.98 -14.73
N LYS A 158 18.34 5.21 -13.73
CA LYS A 158 18.70 5.35 -12.31
C LYS A 158 18.26 6.69 -11.69
N ASN A 159 17.23 7.31 -12.22
CA ASN A 159 16.65 8.52 -11.62
C ASN A 159 16.02 8.14 -10.28
N LYS A 160 16.50 8.79 -9.20
CA LYS A 160 16.03 8.53 -7.83
C LYS A 160 14.62 9.04 -7.60
N ARG A 161 14.27 10.15 -8.24
CA ARG A 161 12.93 10.76 -8.18
C ARG A 161 12.34 10.74 -9.58
N ILE A 162 11.13 10.20 -9.68
CA ILE A 162 10.41 10.14 -10.94
C ILE A 162 9.14 10.96 -10.76
N ILE A 163 9.12 12.12 -11.40
CA ILE A 163 8.03 13.08 -11.29
C ILE A 163 7.23 13.14 -12.58
N TYR A 164 5.96 13.51 -12.43
CA TYR A 164 5.04 13.82 -13.50
C TYR A 164 4.51 15.23 -13.29
N SER A 165 4.37 16.02 -14.34
CA SER A 165 3.82 17.35 -14.27
C SER A 165 2.60 17.53 -15.15
N TYR A 166 1.63 18.29 -14.67
CA TYR A 166 0.48 18.80 -15.40
C TYR A 166 0.40 20.30 -15.19
N GLY A 167 0.73 21.09 -16.21
CA GLY A 167 0.88 22.54 -16.06
C GLY A 167 1.94 22.87 -15.00
N ASN A 168 1.51 23.57 -13.94
CA ASN A 168 2.34 23.95 -12.80
C ASN A 168 2.30 22.95 -11.64
N LEU A 169 1.55 21.85 -11.77
CA LEU A 169 1.40 20.81 -10.77
C LEU A 169 2.47 19.75 -10.97
N VAL A 170 3.09 19.33 -9.90
CA VAL A 170 4.14 18.30 -9.93
C VAL A 170 3.81 17.22 -8.92
N PHE A 171 3.82 15.97 -9.36
CA PHE A 171 3.48 14.80 -8.56
C PHE A 171 4.56 13.72 -8.67
N ASN A 172 4.66 12.87 -7.66
CA ASN A 172 5.41 11.63 -7.78
C ASN A 172 4.69 10.70 -8.77
N ALA A 173 5.37 10.35 -9.86
CA ALA A 173 4.78 9.55 -10.93
C ALA A 173 4.38 8.13 -10.47
N GLN A 174 5.17 7.52 -9.55
CA GLN A 174 4.83 6.20 -9.02
C GLN A 174 3.57 6.27 -8.15
N PHE A 175 3.43 7.30 -7.31
CA PHE A 175 2.26 7.48 -6.45
C PHE A 175 0.99 7.75 -7.28
N LEU A 176 1.12 8.52 -8.35
CA LEU A 176 0.01 8.71 -9.31
C LEU A 176 -0.40 7.38 -9.94
N LEU A 177 0.57 6.59 -10.44
CA LEU A 177 0.30 5.26 -11.00
C LEU A 177 -0.37 4.33 -9.99
N ASP A 178 0.08 4.34 -8.73
CA ASP A 178 -0.48 3.49 -7.70
C ASP A 178 -1.96 3.81 -7.45
N ILE A 179 -2.36 5.09 -7.46
CA ILE A 179 -3.78 5.48 -7.34
C ILE A 179 -4.56 5.09 -8.60
N LEU A 180 -4.04 5.31 -9.80
CA LEU A 180 -4.74 4.97 -11.05
C LEU A 180 -4.95 3.45 -11.19
N GLU A 181 -4.00 2.64 -10.77
CA GLU A 181 -4.15 1.18 -10.75
C GLU A 181 -5.05 0.69 -9.59
N ALA A 182 -5.09 1.44 -8.46
CA ALA A 182 -5.99 1.15 -7.34
C ALA A 182 -7.45 1.53 -7.65
N LEU A 183 -7.66 2.56 -8.48
CA LEU A 183 -8.96 3.13 -8.83
C LEU A 183 -9.11 3.18 -10.36
N PRO A 184 -9.31 2.05 -11.04
CA PRO A 184 -9.48 2.02 -12.49
C PRO A 184 -10.62 2.92 -12.96
N GLY A 185 -10.38 3.68 -14.03
CA GLY A 185 -11.36 4.61 -14.58
C GLY A 185 -11.53 5.90 -13.78
N ALA A 186 -10.63 6.20 -12.85
CA ALA A 186 -10.71 7.43 -12.07
C ALA A 186 -10.58 8.68 -12.94
N VAL A 187 -11.42 9.67 -12.66
CA VAL A 187 -11.33 11.03 -13.17
C VAL A 187 -10.66 11.90 -12.10
N ALA A 188 -9.75 12.76 -12.52
CA ALA A 188 -9.04 13.66 -11.61
C ALA A 188 -9.61 15.05 -11.62
N TYR A 189 -9.57 15.71 -10.48
CA TYR A 189 -10.04 17.08 -10.28
C TYR A 189 -9.01 17.88 -9.49
N HIS A 190 -8.85 19.16 -9.86
CA HIS A 190 -7.92 20.06 -9.21
C HIS A 190 -8.36 21.52 -9.40
N ASP A 191 -8.02 22.41 -8.49
CA ASP A 191 -8.38 23.82 -8.55
C ASP A 191 -7.28 24.75 -9.13
N GLY A 192 -6.18 24.17 -9.60
CA GLY A 192 -5.04 24.92 -10.16
C GLY A 192 -4.05 25.44 -9.11
N ASN A 193 -4.33 25.32 -7.82
CA ASN A 193 -3.41 25.76 -6.79
C ASN A 193 -2.33 24.68 -6.55
N LYS A 194 -1.08 25.00 -6.87
CA LYS A 194 0.08 24.08 -6.79
C LYS A 194 0.36 23.46 -5.40
N TYR A 195 -0.30 23.94 -4.37
CA TYR A 195 -0.16 23.42 -2.99
C TYR A 195 -1.29 22.47 -2.60
N HIS A 196 -2.36 22.40 -3.40
CA HIS A 196 -3.47 21.52 -3.12
C HIS A 196 -3.24 20.12 -3.71
N GLY A 197 -3.84 19.12 -3.07
CA GLY A 197 -3.78 17.74 -3.54
C GLY A 197 -4.66 17.51 -4.76
N LEU A 198 -4.28 16.56 -5.59
CA LEU A 198 -5.11 16.03 -6.65
C LEU A 198 -6.19 15.15 -6.05
N TYR A 199 -7.45 15.43 -6.34
CA TYR A 199 -8.59 14.60 -5.99
C TYR A 199 -8.95 13.70 -7.18
N LEU A 200 -9.13 12.40 -6.93
CA LEU A 200 -9.54 11.42 -7.94
C LEU A 200 -10.85 10.77 -7.52
N GLU A 201 -11.73 10.53 -8.48
CA GLU A 201 -13.02 9.87 -8.26
C GLU A 201 -13.23 8.76 -9.28
N ALA A 202 -13.57 7.57 -8.79
CA ALA A 202 -13.93 6.39 -9.58
C ALA A 202 -15.20 5.77 -8.99
N GLU A 203 -15.86 4.89 -9.74
CA GLU A 203 -16.99 4.13 -9.25
C GLU A 203 -16.66 3.31 -7.99
N SER A 204 -15.46 2.71 -7.97
CA SER A 204 -15.00 1.88 -6.85
C SER A 204 -14.46 2.65 -5.65
N GLY A 205 -14.24 3.96 -5.77
CA GLY A 205 -13.62 4.70 -4.68
C GLY A 205 -13.13 6.10 -5.02
N THR A 206 -12.39 6.69 -4.09
CA THR A 206 -11.78 8.01 -4.24
C THR A 206 -10.29 7.99 -3.93
N GLY A 207 -9.53 8.91 -4.52
CA GLY A 207 -8.08 9.03 -4.32
C GLY A 207 -7.67 10.46 -3.95
N LEU A 208 -6.55 10.55 -3.25
CA LEU A 208 -5.87 11.80 -2.98
C LEU A 208 -4.38 11.64 -3.25
N LEU A 209 -3.78 12.60 -3.96
CA LEU A 209 -2.34 12.65 -4.19
C LEU A 209 -1.81 14.03 -3.83
N LEU A 210 -0.88 14.09 -2.90
CA LEU A 210 -0.25 15.37 -2.54
C LEU A 210 0.78 15.79 -3.61
N PRO A 211 0.88 17.09 -3.92
CA PRO A 211 1.89 17.60 -4.81
C PRO A 211 3.28 17.48 -4.18
N CYS A 212 4.30 17.34 -5.01
CA CYS A 212 5.68 17.37 -4.55
C CYS A 212 6.39 18.64 -5.07
N ARG A 213 7.40 19.09 -4.32
CA ARG A 213 8.26 20.18 -4.78
C ARG A 213 9.32 19.61 -5.73
N PRO A 214 9.49 20.18 -6.93
CA PRO A 214 10.61 19.82 -7.77
C PRO A 214 11.94 20.22 -7.10
N GLU A 215 12.97 19.41 -7.30
CA GLU A 215 14.32 19.68 -6.83
C GLU A 215 15.24 20.00 -8.02
N PRO A 216 16.35 20.72 -7.79
CA PRO A 216 17.33 20.92 -8.84
C PRO A 216 17.84 19.58 -9.39
N GLY A 217 17.69 19.38 -10.70
CA GLY A 217 18.08 18.14 -11.38
C GLY A 217 16.95 17.13 -11.62
N ASP A 218 15.73 17.41 -11.15
CA ASP A 218 14.56 16.63 -11.54
C ASP A 218 14.27 16.81 -13.04
N GLU A 219 14.17 15.70 -13.78
CA GLU A 219 13.65 15.73 -15.14
C GLU A 219 12.11 15.84 -15.08
N ILE A 220 11.60 17.01 -15.46
CA ILE A 220 10.15 17.25 -15.51
C ILE A 220 9.67 16.99 -16.94
N PRO A 221 8.98 15.88 -17.21
CA PRO A 221 8.42 15.63 -18.53
C PRO A 221 7.26 16.61 -18.78
N THR A 222 7.30 17.27 -19.90
CA THR A 222 6.34 18.32 -20.24
C THR A 222 4.97 17.77 -20.67
N VAL A 223 4.86 16.55 -21.12
CA VAL A 223 3.57 15.86 -21.42
C VAL A 223 3.84 14.38 -21.70
N LEU A 224 3.04 13.48 -21.12
CA LEU A 224 2.90 12.09 -21.58
C LEU A 224 1.57 12.04 -22.38
N ASN A 225 1.63 12.48 -23.63
CA ASN A 225 0.52 12.28 -24.58
C ASN A 225 0.71 10.97 -25.31
#